data_f3c2ceb90ad20d145e7cbf56e2327c15
#
_entry.id   f3c2ceb90ad20d145e7cbf56e2327c15
#
_cell.length_a   1.000
_cell.length_b   1.000
_cell.length_c   1.000
_cell.angle_alpha   90.00
_cell.angle_beta   90.00
_cell.angle_gamma   90.00
#
_symmetry.space_group_name_H-M   'P 1'
#
loop_
_entity.id
_entity.type
_entity.pdbx_description
1 polymer ?
#
loop_
_entity_poly.entity_id
_entity_poly.type
_entity_poly.pdbx_seq_one_letter_code
_entity_poly.pdbx_strand_id
1 'polypeptide(L)'
;MNKLEFRIKKISYSQGENIDLSSIPMMMRRKLSTVGKIAMSTMLDCYGENSGDIKLVYASRYGELERVVKLISQKKENNEVSPTGFSFSVHNSTIGLFSLLKNIHSSYNSIAGGEDSFSAGLLDAVMNNEKTLFCYADSVDKLESVSILIDYQEGEKVVMKGNSEHLPSNNFSEFINGGRYVCPLYILERADD
;
A
#
# COMPACT_ATOMS: atom_id res chain seq x y z
N MET A 1 13.32 -17.39 9.22
CA MET A 1 13.66 -16.01 8.77
C MET A 1 14.52 -15.37 9.86
N ASN A 2 15.65 -14.78 9.50
CA ASN A 2 16.43 -13.99 10.46
C ASN A 2 15.61 -12.80 10.93
N LYS A 3 15.90 -12.31 12.14
CA LYS A 3 15.33 -11.10 12.68
C LYS A 3 15.68 -9.90 11.79
N LEU A 4 14.69 -9.10 11.36
CA LEU A 4 14.86 -7.85 10.65
C LEU A 4 14.50 -6.69 11.60
N GLU A 5 15.31 -5.65 11.61
CA GLU A 5 15.08 -4.45 12.41
C GLU A 5 14.97 -3.25 11.47
N PHE A 6 13.97 -2.41 11.71
CA PHE A 6 13.71 -1.18 10.97
C PHE A 6 12.97 -0.20 11.86
N ARG A 7 12.71 1.00 11.35
CA ARG A 7 11.96 2.03 12.06
C ARG A 7 10.72 2.41 11.28
N ILE A 8 9.65 2.69 11.97
CA ILE A 8 8.44 3.27 11.40
C ILE A 8 8.40 4.75 11.75
N LYS A 9 8.51 5.60 10.74
CA LYS A 9 8.46 7.05 10.91
C LYS A 9 7.04 7.59 10.98
N LYS A 10 6.14 7.01 10.20
CA LYS A 10 4.72 7.38 10.18
C LYS A 10 3.86 6.24 9.68
N ILE A 11 2.65 6.13 10.24
CA ILE A 11 1.57 5.28 9.74
C ILE A 11 0.38 6.20 9.43
N SER A 12 -0.26 5.97 8.28
CA SER A 12 -1.52 6.60 7.90
C SER A 12 -2.54 5.51 7.58
N TYR A 13 -3.73 5.61 8.14
CA TYR A 13 -4.81 4.66 7.95
C TYR A 13 -6.10 5.39 7.61
N SER A 14 -6.85 4.85 6.65
CA SER A 14 -8.15 5.38 6.24
C SER A 14 -9.13 4.26 5.92
N GLN A 15 -10.40 4.50 6.22
CA GLN A 15 -11.53 3.64 5.90
C GLN A 15 -12.69 4.43 5.34
N GLY A 16 -13.43 3.81 4.37
CA GLY A 16 -14.62 4.41 3.80
C GLY A 16 -14.34 5.48 2.75
N GLU A 17 -15.39 6.16 2.29
CA GLU A 17 -15.35 7.02 1.10
C GLU A 17 -15.01 8.49 1.38
N ASN A 18 -14.93 8.89 2.63
CA ASN A 18 -14.64 10.29 2.99
C ASN A 18 -13.14 10.59 2.86
N ILE A 19 -12.69 10.79 1.61
CA ILE A 19 -11.28 10.88 1.23
C ILE A 19 -10.99 12.31 0.75
N ASP A 20 -10.09 13.02 1.41
CA ASP A 20 -9.58 14.30 0.91
C ASP A 20 -8.55 14.09 -0.20
N LEU A 21 -8.87 14.58 -1.38
CA LEU A 21 -8.02 14.56 -2.57
C LEU A 21 -7.71 15.96 -3.09
N SER A 22 -7.94 17.00 -2.29
CA SER A 22 -7.81 18.40 -2.71
C SER A 22 -6.41 18.74 -3.24
N SER A 23 -5.37 18.13 -2.67
CA SER A 23 -3.98 18.30 -3.08
C SER A 23 -3.61 17.60 -4.40
N ILE A 24 -4.49 16.78 -4.97
CA ILE A 24 -4.23 16.05 -6.22
C ILE A 24 -4.83 16.83 -7.40
N PRO A 25 -4.07 17.07 -8.49
CA PRO A 25 -4.60 17.71 -9.69
C PRO A 25 -5.83 16.99 -10.25
N MET A 26 -6.86 17.74 -10.68
CA MET A 26 -8.15 17.17 -11.15
C MET A 26 -7.95 16.10 -12.23
N MET A 27 -7.07 16.35 -13.19
CA MET A 27 -6.79 15.40 -14.27
C MET A 27 -6.25 14.06 -13.78
N MET A 28 -5.49 14.05 -12.67
CA MET A 28 -4.99 12.83 -12.06
C MET A 28 -6.09 12.14 -11.23
N ARG A 29 -6.88 12.90 -10.47
CA ARG A 29 -8.03 12.36 -9.71
C ARG A 29 -9.00 11.56 -10.58
N ARG A 30 -9.24 11.99 -11.82
CA ARG A 30 -10.12 11.30 -12.78
C ARG A 30 -9.56 9.95 -13.25
N LYS A 31 -8.26 9.73 -13.10
CA LYS A 31 -7.60 8.46 -13.46
C LYS A 31 -7.64 7.43 -12.32
N LEU A 32 -7.86 7.88 -11.08
CA LEU A 32 -7.90 7.00 -9.91
C LEU A 32 -9.22 6.25 -9.83
N SER A 33 -9.16 4.96 -9.53
CA SER A 33 -10.29 4.13 -9.10
C SER A 33 -10.67 4.43 -7.64
N THR A 34 -11.70 3.77 -7.12
CA THR A 34 -12.06 3.88 -5.70
C THR A 34 -10.90 3.46 -4.80
N VAL A 35 -10.29 2.30 -5.06
CA VAL A 35 -9.10 1.84 -4.31
C VAL A 35 -7.90 2.78 -4.50
N GLY A 36 -7.69 3.29 -5.72
CA GLY A 36 -6.63 4.25 -6.01
C GLY A 36 -6.78 5.57 -5.25
N LYS A 37 -7.99 6.05 -5.02
CA LYS A 37 -8.26 7.28 -4.25
C LYS A 37 -7.88 7.13 -2.78
N ILE A 38 -8.32 6.07 -2.12
CA ILE A 38 -8.00 5.85 -0.71
C ILE A 38 -6.51 5.58 -0.51
N ALA A 39 -5.88 4.81 -1.40
CA ALA A 39 -4.43 4.59 -1.39
C ALA A 39 -3.65 5.90 -1.53
N MET A 40 -4.04 6.74 -2.49
CA MET A 40 -3.40 8.04 -2.72
C MET A 40 -3.49 8.95 -1.51
N SER A 41 -4.65 8.99 -0.82
CA SER A 41 -4.84 9.79 0.39
C SER A 41 -3.88 9.37 1.51
N THR A 42 -3.81 8.07 1.83
CA THR A 42 -2.91 7.59 2.89
C THR A 42 -1.44 7.72 2.52
N MET A 43 -1.07 7.51 1.24
CA MET A 43 0.30 7.73 0.78
C MET A 43 0.71 9.19 0.89
N LEU A 44 -0.18 10.13 0.51
CA LEU A 44 0.11 11.57 0.60
C LEU A 44 0.28 12.01 2.04
N ASP A 45 -0.61 11.59 2.94
CA ASP A 45 -0.49 11.90 4.36
C ASP A 45 0.78 11.29 4.95
N CYS A 46 1.06 10.02 4.65
CA CYS A 46 2.22 9.32 5.17
C CYS A 46 3.56 9.89 4.65
N TYR A 47 3.62 10.23 3.35
CA TYR A 47 4.79 10.85 2.74
C TYR A 47 5.02 12.28 3.26
N GLY A 48 3.95 13.05 3.48
CA GLY A 48 4.00 14.40 4.04
C GLY A 48 4.89 15.34 3.23
N GLU A 49 5.77 16.07 3.93
CA GLU A 49 6.72 17.02 3.35
C GLU A 49 8.07 16.36 2.95
N ASN A 50 8.14 15.02 2.95
CA ASN A 50 9.35 14.36 2.46
C ASN A 50 9.63 14.77 1.02
N SER A 51 10.90 14.94 0.72
CA SER A 51 11.39 15.23 -0.62
C SER A 51 12.50 14.26 -0.98
N GLY A 52 12.62 13.96 -2.25
CA GLY A 52 13.64 13.06 -2.76
C GLY A 52 13.14 11.66 -3.04
N ASP A 53 14.04 10.86 -3.58
CA ASP A 53 13.75 9.50 -3.99
C ASP A 53 13.65 8.58 -2.78
N ILE A 54 12.53 7.85 -2.73
CA ILE A 54 12.30 6.75 -1.79
C ILE A 54 11.77 5.57 -2.58
N LYS A 55 12.03 4.36 -2.12
CA LYS A 55 11.43 3.17 -2.69
C LYS A 55 9.93 3.16 -2.41
N LEU A 56 9.14 2.67 -3.36
CA LEU A 56 7.71 2.55 -3.22
C LEU A 56 7.30 1.08 -3.31
N VAL A 57 6.44 0.63 -2.42
CA VAL A 57 5.82 -0.70 -2.46
C VAL A 57 4.32 -0.55 -2.29
N TYR A 58 3.58 -1.08 -3.25
CA TYR A 58 2.12 -1.11 -3.21
C TYR A 58 1.63 -2.55 -3.11
N ALA A 59 0.67 -2.81 -2.27
CA ALA A 59 0.04 -4.11 -2.17
C ALA A 59 -1.48 -3.99 -2.20
N SER A 60 -2.15 -4.94 -2.86
CA SER A 60 -3.60 -5.04 -2.90
C SER A 60 -3.98 -6.48 -3.23
N ARG A 61 -5.04 -7.00 -2.61
CA ARG A 61 -5.57 -8.32 -2.94
C ARG A 61 -6.24 -8.33 -4.31
N TYR A 62 -7.06 -7.33 -4.57
CA TYR A 62 -7.90 -7.26 -5.76
C TYR A 62 -7.46 -6.18 -6.77
N GLY A 63 -6.63 -5.23 -6.34
CA GLY A 63 -6.13 -4.14 -7.20
C GLY A 63 -7.25 -3.38 -7.90
N GLU A 64 -7.17 -3.30 -9.21
CA GLU A 64 -8.13 -2.57 -10.06
C GLU A 64 -9.30 -3.45 -10.54
N LEU A 65 -9.74 -4.46 -9.75
CA LEU A 65 -10.78 -5.42 -10.15
C LEU A 65 -12.08 -4.74 -10.60
N GLU A 66 -12.54 -3.71 -9.89
CA GLU A 66 -13.73 -2.94 -10.26
C GLU A 66 -13.63 -2.38 -11.69
N ARG A 67 -12.47 -1.83 -12.04
CA ARG A 67 -12.18 -1.29 -13.37
C ARG A 67 -12.12 -2.39 -14.43
N VAL A 68 -11.49 -3.52 -14.11
CA VAL A 68 -11.40 -4.67 -15.01
C VAL A 68 -12.80 -5.21 -15.32
N VAL A 69 -13.65 -5.38 -14.31
CA VAL A 69 -15.05 -5.83 -14.49
C VAL A 69 -15.82 -4.87 -15.41
N LYS A 70 -15.67 -3.55 -15.20
CA LYS A 70 -16.30 -2.54 -16.04
C LYS A 70 -15.82 -2.61 -17.50
N LEU A 71 -14.53 -2.82 -17.73
CA LEU A 71 -13.97 -2.97 -19.08
C LEU A 71 -14.48 -4.23 -19.78
N ILE A 72 -14.62 -5.35 -19.05
CA ILE A 72 -15.20 -6.58 -19.58
C ILE A 72 -16.66 -6.36 -20.00
N SER A 73 -17.45 -5.66 -19.18
CA SER A 73 -18.85 -5.33 -19.51
C SER A 73 -18.92 -4.44 -20.76
N GLN A 74 -18.10 -3.40 -20.88
CA GLN A 74 -18.02 -2.55 -22.05
C GLN A 74 -17.67 -3.36 -23.32
N LYS A 75 -16.71 -4.29 -23.22
CA LYS A 75 -16.33 -5.16 -24.32
C LYS A 75 -17.48 -6.06 -24.77
N LYS A 76 -18.28 -6.58 -23.81
CA LYS A 76 -19.43 -7.43 -24.15
C LYS A 76 -20.57 -6.65 -24.80
N GLU A 77 -20.84 -5.43 -24.32
CA GLU A 77 -21.96 -4.62 -24.80
C GLU A 77 -21.69 -3.93 -26.13
N ASN A 78 -20.51 -3.30 -26.26
CA ASN A 78 -20.20 -2.40 -27.37
C ASN A 78 -19.06 -2.91 -28.28
N ASN A 79 -18.48 -4.06 -27.97
CA ASN A 79 -17.27 -4.61 -28.61
C ASN A 79 -16.04 -3.64 -28.59
N GLU A 80 -16.09 -2.61 -27.76
CA GLU A 80 -15.04 -1.61 -27.60
C GLU A 80 -14.60 -1.52 -26.15
N VAL A 81 -13.38 -1.04 -25.92
CA VAL A 81 -12.79 -0.83 -24.60
C VAL A 81 -12.15 0.54 -24.55
N SER A 82 -12.41 1.31 -23.52
CA SER A 82 -11.75 2.60 -23.31
C SER A 82 -10.23 2.43 -23.20
N PRO A 83 -9.40 3.02 -24.09
CA PRO A 83 -7.94 2.93 -24.01
C PRO A 83 -7.40 3.48 -22.69
N THR A 84 -7.94 4.59 -22.21
CA THR A 84 -7.57 5.17 -20.90
C THR A 84 -7.98 4.24 -19.76
N GLY A 85 -9.20 3.67 -19.80
CA GLY A 85 -9.65 2.70 -18.81
C GLY A 85 -8.72 1.50 -18.73
N PHE A 86 -8.34 0.96 -19.89
CA PHE A 86 -7.42 -0.17 -19.99
C PHE A 86 -6.03 0.16 -19.42
N SER A 87 -5.45 1.33 -19.77
CA SER A 87 -4.12 1.75 -19.29
C SER A 87 -4.04 1.86 -17.76
N PHE A 88 -5.15 2.16 -17.08
CA PHE A 88 -5.22 2.28 -15.63
C PHE A 88 -5.86 1.06 -14.95
N SER A 89 -6.05 -0.07 -15.64
CA SER A 89 -6.56 -1.31 -15.05
C SER A 89 -5.47 -2.24 -14.52
N VAL A 90 -4.21 -1.84 -14.65
CA VAL A 90 -3.07 -2.63 -14.16
C VAL A 90 -2.82 -2.38 -12.68
N HIS A 91 -2.35 -3.41 -11.97
CA HIS A 91 -2.17 -3.39 -10.52
C HIS A 91 -1.25 -2.27 -10.01
N ASN A 92 -0.27 -1.87 -10.80
CA ASN A 92 0.69 -0.81 -10.47
C ASN A 92 0.27 0.61 -10.88
N SER A 93 -0.96 0.81 -11.39
CA SER A 93 -1.38 2.12 -11.90
C SER A 93 -1.39 3.20 -10.82
N THR A 94 -1.88 2.88 -9.62
CA THR A 94 -1.97 3.82 -8.50
C THR A 94 -0.59 4.26 -8.00
N ILE A 95 0.33 3.32 -7.80
CA ILE A 95 1.68 3.66 -7.32
C ILE A 95 2.47 4.43 -8.38
N GLY A 96 2.27 4.11 -9.67
CA GLY A 96 2.85 4.85 -10.79
C GLY A 96 2.34 6.30 -10.84
N LEU A 97 1.05 6.54 -10.60
CA LEU A 97 0.50 7.90 -10.50
C LEU A 97 1.06 8.66 -9.29
N PHE A 98 1.29 7.99 -8.15
CA PHE A 98 1.91 8.60 -6.99
C PHE A 98 3.36 9.00 -7.27
N SER A 99 4.16 8.13 -7.91
CA SER A 99 5.55 8.45 -8.28
C SER A 99 5.62 9.67 -9.19
N LEU A 100 4.73 9.77 -10.18
CA LEU A 100 4.62 10.94 -11.06
C LEU A 100 4.21 12.21 -10.29
N LEU A 101 3.24 12.12 -9.39
CA LEU A 101 2.76 13.26 -8.60
C LEU A 101 3.86 13.85 -7.71
N LYS A 102 4.69 12.98 -7.12
CA LYS A 102 5.75 13.36 -6.19
C LYS A 102 7.13 13.48 -6.85
N ASN A 103 7.21 13.28 -8.16
CA ASN A 103 8.47 13.30 -8.93
C ASN A 103 9.52 12.34 -8.34
N ILE A 104 9.08 11.12 -7.98
CA ILE A 104 9.93 10.05 -7.46
C ILE A 104 10.43 9.21 -8.63
N HIS A 105 11.75 9.04 -8.73
CA HIS A 105 12.41 8.31 -9.82
C HIS A 105 12.96 6.95 -9.39
N SER A 106 12.88 6.63 -8.09
CA SER A 106 13.23 5.31 -7.57
C SER A 106 12.28 4.22 -8.09
N SER A 107 12.71 2.98 -8.00
CA SER A 107 11.91 1.82 -8.36
C SER A 107 10.66 1.69 -7.48
N TYR A 108 9.62 1.08 -8.03
CA TYR A 108 8.45 0.67 -7.27
C TYR A 108 8.06 -0.78 -7.59
N ASN A 109 7.52 -1.46 -6.58
CA ASN A 109 6.95 -2.79 -6.69
C ASN A 109 5.44 -2.76 -6.44
N SER A 110 4.72 -3.70 -7.07
CA SER A 110 3.30 -3.94 -6.81
C SER A 110 3.07 -5.41 -6.53
N ILE A 111 2.54 -5.72 -5.36
CA ILE A 111 2.42 -7.07 -4.81
C ILE A 111 0.95 -7.49 -4.75
N ALA A 112 0.66 -8.68 -5.28
CA ALA A 112 -0.62 -9.35 -5.13
C ALA A 112 -0.39 -10.77 -4.62
N GLY A 113 -0.69 -11.03 -3.37
CA GLY A 113 -0.50 -12.31 -2.67
C GLY A 113 -1.80 -12.91 -2.14
N GLY A 114 -2.95 -12.59 -2.75
CA GLY A 114 -4.25 -13.01 -2.24
C GLY A 114 -4.52 -12.44 -0.85
N GLU A 115 -4.89 -13.28 0.10
CA GLU A 115 -5.15 -12.88 1.49
C GLU A 115 -3.90 -12.37 2.21
N ASP A 116 -2.72 -12.80 1.75
CA ASP A 116 -1.44 -12.39 2.32
C ASP A 116 -0.83 -11.15 1.64
N SER A 117 -1.58 -10.42 0.80
CA SER A 117 -1.07 -9.26 0.06
C SER A 117 -0.44 -8.20 0.96
N PHE A 118 -1.08 -7.90 2.10
CA PHE A 118 -0.54 -6.94 3.08
C PHE A 118 0.80 -7.43 3.63
N SER A 119 0.85 -8.64 4.16
CA SER A 119 2.04 -9.20 4.80
C SER A 119 3.19 -9.41 3.81
N ALA A 120 2.89 -9.88 2.60
CA ALA A 120 3.89 -10.04 1.54
C ALA A 120 4.46 -8.68 1.09
N GLY A 121 3.61 -7.68 0.92
CA GLY A 121 4.03 -6.33 0.56
C GLY A 121 4.88 -5.66 1.64
N LEU A 122 4.50 -5.77 2.90
CA LEU A 122 5.29 -5.22 4.01
C LEU A 122 6.65 -5.93 4.14
N LEU A 123 6.68 -7.24 3.93
CA LEU A 123 7.94 -8.00 3.91
C LEU A 123 8.87 -7.51 2.77
N ASP A 124 8.35 -7.34 1.54
CA ASP A 124 9.13 -6.78 0.42
C ASP A 124 9.65 -5.37 0.74
N ALA A 125 8.83 -4.54 1.38
CA ALA A 125 9.21 -3.19 1.77
C ALA A 125 10.38 -3.14 2.76
N VAL A 126 10.45 -4.10 3.69
CA VAL A 126 11.49 -4.16 4.72
C VAL A 126 12.77 -4.86 4.24
N MET A 127 12.66 -5.87 3.38
CA MET A 127 13.81 -6.69 2.95
C MET A 127 14.91 -5.92 2.22
N ASN A 128 14.59 -4.79 1.61
CA ASN A 128 15.55 -4.03 0.82
C ASN A 128 16.47 -3.13 1.64
N ASN A 129 16.22 -2.97 2.94
CA ASN A 129 16.99 -2.14 3.84
C ASN A 129 17.17 -0.68 3.33
N GLU A 130 16.15 -0.15 2.67
CA GLU A 130 16.09 1.18 2.10
C GLU A 130 14.86 1.93 2.63
N LYS A 131 14.97 3.26 2.73
CA LYS A 131 13.80 4.09 3.06
C LYS A 131 12.68 3.82 2.06
N THR A 132 11.52 3.38 2.56
CA THR A 132 10.43 2.89 1.72
C THR A 132 9.10 3.44 2.20
N LEU A 133 8.26 3.87 1.26
CA LEU A 133 6.83 4.07 1.48
C LEU A 133 6.09 2.81 1.04
N PHE A 134 5.58 2.07 2.01
CA PHE A 134 4.67 0.96 1.78
C PHE A 134 3.23 1.43 1.81
N CYS A 135 2.38 0.94 0.91
CA CYS A 135 0.94 1.16 0.92
C CYS A 135 0.20 -0.13 0.61
N TYR A 136 -0.77 -0.46 1.44
CA TYR A 136 -1.79 -1.46 1.14
C TYR A 136 -3.14 -0.78 0.97
N ALA A 137 -3.93 -1.19 -0.03
CA ALA A 137 -5.29 -0.73 -0.21
C ALA A 137 -6.17 -1.79 -0.86
N ASP A 138 -7.42 -1.85 -0.43
CA ASP A 138 -8.44 -2.72 -1.03
C ASP A 138 -9.84 -2.09 -1.00
N SER A 139 -10.75 -2.58 -1.85
CA SER A 139 -12.09 -2.01 -1.99
C SER A 139 -13.21 -3.05 -2.10
N VAL A 140 -12.91 -4.34 -2.17
CA VAL A 140 -13.92 -5.37 -2.43
C VAL A 140 -14.65 -5.76 -1.15
N ASP A 141 -13.95 -6.24 -0.13
CA ASP A 141 -14.55 -6.62 1.14
C ASP A 141 -14.78 -5.39 2.03
N LYS A 142 -13.85 -4.45 1.97
CA LYS A 142 -13.85 -3.22 2.73
C LYS A 142 -13.00 -2.18 2.01
N LEU A 143 -13.52 -0.96 1.92
CA LEU A 143 -12.72 0.15 1.42
C LEU A 143 -11.78 0.63 2.53
N GLU A 144 -10.53 0.26 2.42
CA GLU A 144 -9.50 0.62 3.40
C GLU A 144 -8.13 0.78 2.77
N SER A 145 -7.28 1.57 3.41
CA SER A 145 -5.87 1.69 3.08
C SER A 145 -5.03 1.98 4.30
N VAL A 146 -3.83 1.43 4.31
CA VAL A 146 -2.78 1.77 5.25
C VAL A 146 -1.48 2.08 4.50
N SER A 147 -0.84 3.18 4.86
CA SER A 147 0.50 3.53 4.37
C SER A 147 1.47 3.62 5.54
N ILE A 148 2.68 3.12 5.34
CA ILE A 148 3.74 3.07 6.35
C ILE A 148 5.02 3.66 5.74
N LEU A 149 5.55 4.71 6.35
CA LEU A 149 6.86 5.22 6.00
C LEU A 149 7.92 4.52 6.84
N ILE A 150 8.66 3.63 6.19
CA ILE A 150 9.73 2.84 6.77
C ILE A 150 11.03 3.61 6.62
N ASP A 151 11.81 3.65 7.70
CA ASP A 151 13.14 4.26 7.76
C ASP A 151 14.08 3.33 8.55
N TYR A 152 15.38 3.59 8.50
CA TYR A 152 16.40 2.82 9.23
C TYR A 152 17.19 3.68 10.21
N GLN A 153 16.92 4.97 10.22
CA GLN A 153 17.61 5.95 11.08
C GLN A 153 16.63 6.62 12.05
N GLU A 154 15.41 6.96 11.58
CA GLU A 154 14.44 7.77 12.32
C GLU A 154 13.11 7.02 12.48
N GLY A 155 12.47 7.21 13.63
CA GLY A 155 11.15 6.67 13.93
C GLY A 155 11.17 5.62 15.05
N GLU A 156 10.01 5.03 15.30
CA GLU A 156 9.82 3.98 16.29
C GLU A 156 10.49 2.68 15.83
N LYS A 157 11.32 2.08 16.67
CA LYS A 157 12.00 0.83 16.35
C LYS A 157 11.03 -0.35 16.33
N VAL A 158 11.13 -1.15 15.30
CA VAL A 158 10.26 -2.31 15.07
C VAL A 158 11.11 -3.51 14.69
N VAL A 159 10.66 -4.65 15.16
CA VAL A 159 11.29 -5.95 14.89
C VAL A 159 10.31 -6.84 14.16
N MET A 160 10.75 -7.40 13.05
CA MET A 160 10.07 -8.45 12.31
C MET A 160 10.83 -9.76 12.48
N LYS A 161 10.16 -10.80 13.00
CA LYS A 161 10.73 -12.15 13.19
C LYS A 161 9.82 -13.20 12.60
N GLY A 162 10.38 -14.33 12.15
CA GLY A 162 9.57 -15.44 11.61
C GLY A 162 8.55 -15.95 12.63
N ASN A 163 7.34 -16.31 12.18
CA ASN A 163 6.31 -16.92 13.02
C ASN A 163 6.58 -18.42 13.20
N SER A 164 7.69 -18.76 13.85
CA SER A 164 8.10 -20.17 14.11
C SER A 164 7.21 -20.87 15.15
N GLU A 165 6.47 -20.09 15.94
CA GLU A 165 5.54 -20.62 16.95
C GLU A 165 4.16 -20.90 16.37
N HIS A 166 3.95 -20.62 15.07
CA HIS A 166 2.67 -20.77 14.37
C HIS A 166 1.50 -20.08 15.09
N LEU A 167 1.75 -18.88 15.63
CA LEU A 167 0.72 -18.09 16.30
C LEU A 167 -0.39 -17.73 15.30
N PRO A 168 -1.65 -17.65 15.76
CA PRO A 168 -2.76 -17.26 14.91
C PRO A 168 -2.59 -15.83 14.41
N SER A 169 -2.94 -15.64 13.14
CA SER A 169 -2.93 -14.31 12.52
C SER A 169 -3.93 -13.37 13.17
N ASN A 170 -3.59 -12.10 13.23
CA ASN A 170 -4.46 -11.05 13.72
C ASN A 170 -4.55 -9.88 12.72
N ASN A 171 -5.34 -8.86 13.03
CA ASN A 171 -5.47 -7.67 12.21
C ASN A 171 -4.34 -6.68 12.50
N PHE A 172 -3.83 -6.00 11.46
CA PHE A 172 -2.78 -4.98 11.60
C PHE A 172 -3.21 -3.80 12.50
N SER A 173 -4.51 -3.58 12.67
CA SER A 173 -5.03 -2.59 13.62
C SER A 173 -4.58 -2.84 15.07
N GLU A 174 -4.30 -4.07 15.45
CA GLU A 174 -3.75 -4.38 16.76
C GLU A 174 -2.35 -3.77 16.94
N PHE A 175 -1.51 -3.86 15.89
CA PHE A 175 -0.20 -3.21 15.90
C PHE A 175 -0.32 -1.68 15.95
N ILE A 176 -1.25 -1.08 15.21
CA ILE A 176 -1.51 0.36 15.25
C ILE A 176 -1.87 0.80 16.69
N ASN A 177 -2.65 -0.02 17.41
CA ASN A 177 -3.10 0.26 18.77
C ASN A 177 -2.09 -0.13 19.87
N GLY A 178 -0.84 -0.40 19.53
CA GLY A 178 0.22 -0.67 20.49
C GLY A 178 0.50 -2.14 20.77
N GLY A 179 -0.26 -3.06 20.15
CA GLY A 179 -0.01 -4.50 20.22
C GLY A 179 1.02 -4.99 19.22
N ARG A 180 0.93 -6.26 18.86
CA ARG A 180 1.75 -6.88 17.80
C ARG A 180 0.90 -7.25 16.61
N TYR A 181 1.53 -7.30 15.42
CA TYR A 181 0.92 -7.91 14.24
C TYR A 181 1.48 -9.31 14.03
N VAL A 182 0.59 -10.26 13.77
CA VAL A 182 0.93 -11.66 13.51
C VAL A 182 0.34 -12.07 12.17
N CYS A 183 1.15 -12.65 11.31
CA CYS A 183 0.71 -13.27 10.07
C CYS A 183 1.40 -14.65 9.90
N PRO A 184 1.03 -15.46 8.92
CA PRO A 184 1.64 -16.77 8.74
C PRO A 184 3.16 -16.72 8.54
N LEU A 185 3.68 -15.63 7.97
CA LEU A 185 5.09 -15.48 7.62
C LEU A 185 5.95 -14.95 8.78
N TYR A 186 5.41 -13.98 9.54
CA TYR A 186 6.18 -13.26 10.56
C TYR A 186 5.31 -12.64 11.66
N ILE A 187 6.00 -12.19 12.69
CA ILE A 187 5.46 -11.38 13.79
C ILE A 187 6.16 -10.03 13.76
N LEU A 188 5.39 -8.95 13.92
CA LEU A 188 5.88 -7.58 14.03
C LEU A 188 5.64 -7.06 15.43
N GLU A 189 6.69 -6.58 16.08
CA GLU A 189 6.66 -6.08 17.46
C GLU A 189 7.41 -4.75 17.55
N ARG A 190 6.93 -3.84 18.39
CA ARG A 190 7.71 -2.67 18.77
C ARG A 190 8.87 -3.08 19.67
N ALA A 191 9.97 -2.37 19.61
CA ALA A 191 11.14 -2.63 20.42
C ALA A 191 11.64 -1.32 21.05
N ASP A 192 12.18 -1.42 22.25
CA ASP A 192 12.90 -0.31 22.88
C ASP A 192 14.18 0.00 22.10
N ASP A 193 14.63 1.27 22.12
CA ASP A 193 15.86 1.75 21.48
C ASP A 193 17.11 1.20 22.15
#